data_7148b92832a2469c37135e5b1cc98acd
#
_entry.id   7148b92832a2469c37135e5b1cc98acd
#
_cell.length_a   1.000
_cell.length_b   1.000
_cell.length_c   1.000
_cell.angle_alpha   90.00
_cell.angle_beta   90.00
_cell.angle_gamma   90.00
#
_symmetry.space_group_name_H-M   'P 1'
#
loop_
_entity.id
_entity.type
_entity.pdbx_description
1 polymer ?
#
loop_
_entity_poly.entity_id
_entity_poly.type
_entity_poly.pdbx_seq_one_letter_code
_entity_poly.pdbx_strand_id
1 'polypeptide(L)'
;VGITSDGHVYVDYFTPDYTLKMPTREMNINLCNNGVSAKYASAGELCVYNSYYGRDRKFMFVEIDDNKKLIIDEEAADATEVLLDIDEGQTWMTARDISFTVKSVNKNATAGTLGDHDLALVARGTTKAKRLAELKVGDKVQLNYSFLVTGKNVTPELEQAICGNALVMRNGELTEHNSNEEYNSMIYSRTGYGCDADNRKLYIIVIDKSTDAVYGKSRGCSTADMCEIARHFGCSNMANFDAGGSAEMMYDGKIINTTTEATPRDVANGLMIFSTGMSAIDTAISDSNDTDRVEWYSVDGRNHEAQPSAAGIYIRRQGTSSEKIFIGN
;
A
#
# COMPACT_ATOMS: atom_id res chain seq x y z
N VAL A 1 -2.61 1.56 5.10
CA VAL A 1 -3.27 0.26 5.09
C VAL A 1 -2.22 -0.82 5.15
N GLY A 2 -2.35 -1.75 6.09
CA GLY A 2 -1.47 -2.90 6.26
C GLY A 2 -2.29 -4.19 6.33
N ILE A 3 -1.77 -5.25 5.72
CA ILE A 3 -2.43 -6.56 5.66
C ILE A 3 -1.45 -7.62 6.16
N THR A 4 -1.90 -8.46 7.09
CA THR A 4 -1.13 -9.58 7.62
C THR A 4 -1.42 -10.88 6.87
N SER A 5 -0.52 -11.85 6.96
CA SER A 5 -0.69 -13.17 6.31
C SER A 5 -1.90 -13.96 6.82
N ASP A 6 -2.35 -13.68 8.04
CA ASP A 6 -3.56 -14.30 8.63
C ASP A 6 -4.86 -13.53 8.30
N GLY A 7 -4.77 -12.53 7.41
CA GLY A 7 -5.92 -11.80 6.86
C GLY A 7 -6.45 -10.67 7.74
N HIS A 8 -5.68 -10.18 8.72
CA HIS A 8 -6.06 -8.94 9.40
C HIS A 8 -5.72 -7.72 8.52
N VAL A 9 -6.61 -6.74 8.54
CA VAL A 9 -6.49 -5.48 7.81
C VAL A 9 -6.43 -4.32 8.80
N TYR A 10 -5.33 -3.60 8.80
CA TYR A 10 -5.15 -2.40 9.61
C TYR A 10 -5.25 -1.15 8.74
N VAL A 11 -6.15 -0.24 9.08
CA VAL A 11 -6.27 1.08 8.46
C VAL A 11 -6.11 2.12 9.55
N ASP A 12 -4.91 2.69 9.63
CA ASP A 12 -4.53 3.63 10.70
C ASP A 12 -3.26 4.39 10.30
N TYR A 13 -2.74 5.23 11.16
CA TYR A 13 -1.39 5.74 11.10
C TYR A 13 -0.41 4.64 11.52
N PHE A 14 0.66 4.51 10.73
CA PHE A 14 1.76 3.59 10.98
C PHE A 14 3.02 4.41 11.30
N THR A 15 3.52 4.28 12.52
CA THR A 15 4.80 4.88 12.90
C THR A 15 5.90 3.89 12.61
N PRO A 16 6.81 4.20 11.67
CA PRO A 16 7.91 3.31 11.33
C PRO A 16 8.98 3.32 12.44
N ASP A 17 9.51 2.14 12.72
CA ASP A 17 10.71 1.92 13.52
C ASP A 17 11.60 0.94 12.76
N TYR A 18 12.65 1.47 12.13
CA TYR A 18 13.57 0.68 11.32
C TYR A 18 14.93 0.64 12.00
N THR A 19 15.39 -0.55 12.30
CA THR A 19 16.65 -0.77 13.01
C THR A 19 17.59 -1.66 12.21
N LEU A 20 18.87 -1.24 12.12
CA LEU A 20 19.99 -2.01 11.63
C LEU A 20 20.82 -2.49 12.82
N LYS A 21 20.92 -3.81 13.01
CA LYS A 21 21.80 -4.45 14.00
C LYS A 21 23.08 -4.89 13.29
N MET A 22 24.18 -4.28 13.67
CA MET A 22 25.53 -4.63 13.22
C MET A 22 26.24 -5.48 14.28
N PRO A 23 27.36 -6.14 13.97
CA PRO A 23 28.08 -6.96 14.94
C PRO A 23 28.46 -6.25 16.24
N THR A 24 28.66 -4.94 16.22
CA THR A 24 29.15 -4.14 17.36
C THR A 24 28.15 -3.11 17.87
N ARG A 25 27.06 -2.85 17.16
CA ARG A 25 26.10 -1.77 17.51
C ARG A 25 24.78 -1.88 16.75
N GLU A 26 23.83 -1.07 17.20
CA GLU A 26 22.57 -0.84 16.50
C GLU A 26 22.52 0.60 15.96
N MET A 27 21.82 0.81 14.86
CA MET A 27 21.55 2.12 14.27
C MET A 27 20.12 2.20 13.75
N ASN A 28 19.46 3.33 13.97
CA ASN A 28 18.18 3.59 13.36
C ASN A 28 18.36 3.91 11.87
N ILE A 29 17.54 3.30 11.03
CA ILE A 29 17.34 3.64 9.63
C ILE A 29 16.26 4.73 9.56
N ASN A 30 16.54 5.80 8.85
CA ASN A 30 15.63 6.96 8.80
C ASN A 30 14.69 6.93 7.61
N LEU A 31 15.15 6.39 6.49
CA LEU A 31 14.49 6.47 5.19
C LEU A 31 14.48 5.11 4.50
N CYS A 32 13.50 4.91 3.62
CA CYS A 32 13.38 3.74 2.75
C CYS A 32 13.09 4.21 1.32
N ASN A 33 13.90 3.74 0.36
CA ASN A 33 13.76 4.04 -1.08
C ASN A 33 13.67 5.55 -1.41
N ASN A 34 14.33 6.38 -0.64
CA ASN A 34 14.33 7.83 -0.80
C ASN A 34 15.75 8.34 -1.04
N GLY A 35 15.92 9.35 -1.91
CA GLY A 35 17.23 9.90 -2.22
C GLY A 35 17.92 10.46 -0.97
N VAL A 36 19.23 10.20 -0.83
CA VAL A 36 20.06 10.73 0.26
C VAL A 36 20.79 11.97 -0.22
N SER A 37 20.48 13.11 0.37
CA SER A 37 21.08 14.41 0.03
C SER A 37 21.94 14.94 1.17
N ALA A 38 23.13 15.49 0.85
CA ALA A 38 23.98 16.16 1.83
C ALA A 38 23.30 17.40 2.43
N LYS A 39 22.46 18.07 1.67
CA LYS A 39 21.74 19.29 2.11
C LYS A 39 20.64 18.98 3.14
N TYR A 40 20.04 17.79 3.06
CA TYR A 40 18.97 17.33 3.95
C TYR A 40 19.43 16.23 4.90
N ALA A 41 20.52 15.56 4.61
CA ALA A 41 21.19 14.73 5.56
C ALA A 41 21.76 15.63 6.67
N SER A 42 20.86 16.11 7.54
CA SER A 42 21.36 16.48 8.88
C SER A 42 22.24 15.33 9.31
N ALA A 43 23.51 15.56 9.59
CA ALA A 43 24.60 14.65 9.86
C ALA A 43 24.20 13.30 10.51
N GLY A 44 23.54 12.41 9.80
CA GLY A 44 23.06 11.19 10.40
C GLY A 44 21.96 10.42 9.68
N GLU A 45 21.55 10.75 8.47
CA GLU A 45 20.57 9.94 7.75
C GLU A 45 21.20 8.63 7.25
N LEU A 46 20.43 7.56 7.43
CA LEU A 46 20.67 6.22 6.88
C LEU A 46 19.43 5.82 6.13
N CYS A 47 19.57 5.52 4.86
CA CYS A 47 18.52 5.03 4.01
C CYS A 47 18.78 3.57 3.63
N VAL A 48 17.71 2.79 3.57
CA VAL A 48 17.73 1.45 2.98
C VAL A 48 17.01 1.48 1.65
N TYR A 49 17.54 0.74 0.68
CA TYR A 49 16.96 0.56 -0.64
C TYR A 49 16.79 -0.92 -0.93
N ASN A 50 15.70 -1.27 -1.59
CA ASN A 50 15.42 -2.61 -2.11
C ASN A 50 15.08 -2.55 -3.60
N SER A 51 14.73 -3.70 -4.22
CA SER A 51 14.42 -3.80 -5.65
C SER A 51 13.27 -2.87 -6.09
N TYR A 52 12.33 -2.53 -5.20
CA TYR A 52 11.25 -1.58 -5.51
C TYR A 52 11.71 -0.14 -5.76
N TYR A 53 12.97 0.20 -5.41
CA TYR A 53 13.53 1.48 -5.82
C TYR A 53 13.54 1.63 -7.36
N GLY A 54 13.75 0.54 -8.08
CA GLY A 54 13.56 0.43 -9.53
C GLY A 54 14.49 1.30 -10.38
N ARG A 55 15.45 2.00 -9.77
CA ARG A 55 16.39 2.93 -10.42
C ARG A 55 17.82 2.44 -10.28
N ASP A 56 18.68 2.97 -11.15
CA ASP A 56 20.13 2.80 -11.01
C ASP A 56 20.61 3.40 -9.67
N ARG A 57 21.49 2.68 -8.97
CA ARG A 57 21.99 3.05 -7.63
C ARG A 57 22.72 4.38 -7.59
N LYS A 58 23.27 4.86 -8.72
CA LYS A 58 23.85 6.21 -8.81
C LYS A 58 22.85 7.32 -8.42
N PHE A 59 21.55 7.08 -8.57
CA PHE A 59 20.50 8.03 -8.17
C PHE A 59 20.20 8.05 -6.67
N MET A 60 20.82 7.17 -5.88
CA MET A 60 20.66 7.16 -4.42
C MET A 60 21.32 8.37 -3.76
N PHE A 61 22.34 8.93 -4.41
CA PHE A 61 23.02 10.15 -3.95
C PHE A 61 22.57 11.33 -4.78
N VAL A 62 21.77 12.18 -4.17
CA VAL A 62 21.15 13.32 -4.85
C VAL A 62 21.43 14.62 -4.12
N GLU A 63 21.51 15.70 -4.89
CA GLU A 63 21.51 17.07 -4.38
C GLU A 63 20.30 17.81 -4.96
N ILE A 64 19.86 18.83 -4.25
CA ILE A 64 18.83 19.74 -4.75
C ILE A 64 19.51 21.08 -5.00
N ASP A 65 19.52 21.51 -6.26
CA ASP A 65 20.08 22.79 -6.65
C ASP A 65 19.20 23.97 -6.17
N ASP A 66 19.69 25.20 -6.38
CA ASP A 66 18.99 26.43 -6.00
C ASP A 66 17.65 26.62 -6.72
N ASN A 67 17.42 25.95 -7.85
CA ASN A 67 16.17 25.93 -8.60
C ASN A 67 15.23 24.79 -8.14
N LYS A 68 15.53 24.12 -7.05
CA LYS A 68 14.80 22.94 -6.52
C LYS A 68 14.81 21.75 -7.49
N LYS A 69 15.77 21.69 -8.39
CA LYS A 69 15.97 20.57 -9.30
C LYS A 69 16.86 19.53 -8.65
N LEU A 70 16.46 18.27 -8.77
CA LEU A 70 17.22 17.11 -8.29
C LEU A 70 18.41 16.87 -9.24
N ILE A 71 19.62 16.86 -8.71
CA ILE A 71 20.85 16.52 -9.42
C ILE A 71 21.51 15.32 -8.75
N ILE A 72 22.22 14.52 -9.54
CA ILE A 72 22.97 13.37 -9.02
C ILE A 72 24.33 13.89 -8.54
N ASP A 73 24.69 13.51 -7.32
CA ASP A 73 26.02 13.75 -6.78
C ASP A 73 26.91 12.50 -7.01
N GLU A 74 27.54 12.42 -8.16
CA GLU A 74 28.39 11.29 -8.55
C GLU A 74 29.66 11.17 -7.69
N GLU A 75 30.08 12.26 -7.06
CA GLU A 75 31.32 12.31 -6.26
C GLU A 75 31.07 12.03 -4.76
N ALA A 76 29.87 12.12 -4.27
CA ALA A 76 29.42 11.89 -2.88
C ALA A 76 30.51 11.38 -1.90
N ALA A 77 31.61 12.13 -1.78
CA ALA A 77 32.84 11.70 -1.10
C ALA A 77 32.68 11.40 0.40
N ASP A 78 31.61 11.89 1.00
CA ASP A 78 31.19 11.65 2.38
C ASP A 78 30.20 10.50 2.54
N ALA A 79 29.92 9.76 1.47
CA ALA A 79 28.94 8.69 1.42
C ALA A 79 29.55 7.31 1.66
N THR A 80 28.73 6.39 2.13
CA THR A 80 29.02 4.95 2.18
C THR A 80 27.79 4.19 1.72
N GLU A 81 27.99 3.28 0.76
CA GLU A 81 27.05 2.28 0.30
C GLU A 81 27.48 0.91 0.79
N VAL A 82 26.58 0.16 1.41
CA VAL A 82 26.78 -1.24 1.78
C VAL A 82 25.73 -2.08 1.07
N LEU A 83 26.17 -2.99 0.20
CA LEU A 83 25.29 -3.95 -0.42
C LEU A 83 25.14 -5.17 0.46
N LEU A 84 23.92 -5.62 0.62
CA LEU A 84 23.52 -6.76 1.42
C LEU A 84 22.83 -7.78 0.53
N ASP A 85 22.99 -9.04 0.88
CA ASP A 85 22.27 -10.18 0.32
C ASP A 85 21.45 -10.84 1.42
N ILE A 86 20.19 -11.14 1.16
CA ILE A 86 19.35 -11.83 2.16
C ILE A 86 19.89 -13.23 2.40
N ASP A 87 19.99 -13.66 3.65
CA ASP A 87 20.50 -14.97 3.98
C ASP A 87 19.52 -16.08 3.54
N GLU A 88 20.08 -17.25 3.21
CA GLU A 88 19.30 -18.41 2.81
C GLU A 88 18.23 -18.76 3.87
N GLY A 89 17.02 -19.03 3.40
CA GLY A 89 15.88 -19.35 4.25
C GLY A 89 15.22 -18.16 4.95
N GLN A 90 15.75 -16.95 4.78
CA GLN A 90 15.09 -15.73 5.26
C GLN A 90 14.02 -15.27 4.28
N THR A 91 12.93 -14.78 4.82
CA THR A 91 11.83 -14.18 4.05
C THR A 91 11.61 -12.76 4.56
N TRP A 92 11.43 -11.83 3.62
CA TRP A 92 11.13 -10.46 3.95
C TRP A 92 9.79 -10.35 4.68
N MET A 93 9.81 -9.83 5.91
CA MET A 93 8.62 -9.65 6.75
C MET A 93 8.85 -8.47 7.71
N THR A 94 7.81 -7.71 7.99
CA THR A 94 7.88 -6.67 9.02
C THR A 94 7.86 -7.25 10.42
N ALA A 95 8.28 -6.46 11.41
CA ALA A 95 8.32 -6.81 12.83
C ALA A 95 9.19 -8.05 13.18
N ARG A 96 10.09 -8.42 12.28
CA ARG A 96 11.08 -9.50 12.50
C ARG A 96 12.48 -9.02 12.18
N ASP A 97 13.45 -9.60 12.86
CA ASP A 97 14.87 -9.45 12.51
C ASP A 97 15.19 -10.35 11.31
N ILE A 98 15.47 -9.74 10.17
CA ILE A 98 15.87 -10.45 8.95
C ILE A 98 17.38 -10.38 8.81
N SER A 99 18.03 -11.53 8.60
CA SER A 99 19.48 -11.64 8.49
C SER A 99 19.96 -11.44 7.07
N PHE A 100 21.05 -10.69 6.94
CA PHE A 100 21.72 -10.38 5.68
C PHE A 100 23.22 -10.56 5.80
N THR A 101 23.85 -10.85 4.67
CA THR A 101 25.30 -10.89 4.53
C THR A 101 25.79 -9.70 3.72
N VAL A 102 26.84 -9.03 4.19
CA VAL A 102 27.48 -7.93 3.48
C VAL A 102 28.17 -8.43 2.22
N LYS A 103 27.75 -7.95 1.03
CA LYS A 103 28.34 -8.24 -0.28
C LYS A 103 29.48 -7.29 -0.64
N SER A 104 29.30 -6.00 -0.38
CA SER A 104 30.32 -4.98 -0.63
C SER A 104 30.13 -3.78 0.26
N VAL A 105 31.24 -3.04 0.45
CA VAL A 105 31.26 -1.75 1.14
C VAL A 105 31.97 -0.75 0.22
N ASN A 106 31.25 0.24 -0.26
CA ASN A 106 31.71 1.21 -1.24
C ASN A 106 31.65 2.63 -0.67
N LYS A 107 32.63 3.44 -1.03
CA LYS A 107 32.66 4.85 -0.59
C LYS A 107 31.90 5.80 -1.52
N ASN A 108 31.44 5.32 -2.64
CA ASN A 108 30.67 6.10 -3.62
C ASN A 108 29.52 5.23 -4.14
N ALA A 109 28.52 5.86 -4.76
CA ALA A 109 27.47 5.12 -5.46
C ALA A 109 28.06 4.27 -6.58
N THR A 110 27.62 3.03 -6.65
CA THR A 110 27.94 2.14 -7.76
C THR A 110 26.77 2.08 -8.74
N ALA A 111 27.06 1.82 -10.01
CA ALA A 111 26.03 1.68 -11.03
C ALA A 111 25.28 0.33 -10.92
N GLY A 112 24.10 0.27 -11.50
CA GLY A 112 23.26 -0.90 -11.58
C GLY A 112 22.04 -0.86 -10.67
N THR A 113 21.07 -1.74 -10.93
CA THR A 113 19.85 -1.89 -10.15
C THR A 113 20.02 -2.94 -9.05
N LEU A 114 19.18 -2.88 -8.04
CA LEU A 114 19.10 -3.93 -7.01
C LEU A 114 18.25 -5.10 -7.54
N GLY A 115 18.71 -6.33 -7.31
CA GLY A 115 17.93 -7.53 -7.52
C GLY A 115 16.97 -7.81 -6.37
N ASP A 116 16.09 -8.80 -6.52
CA ASP A 116 15.03 -9.10 -5.53
C ASP A 116 15.54 -9.55 -4.15
N HIS A 117 16.78 -10.04 -4.11
CA HIS A 117 17.45 -10.47 -2.87
C HIS A 117 18.46 -9.44 -2.35
N ASP A 118 18.66 -8.33 -3.07
CA ASP A 118 19.64 -7.32 -2.73
C ASP A 118 19.01 -6.18 -1.92
N LEU A 119 19.77 -5.67 -0.97
CA LEU A 119 19.53 -4.39 -0.31
C LEU A 119 20.76 -3.52 -0.40
N ALA A 120 20.55 -2.21 -0.44
CA ALA A 120 21.62 -1.23 -0.24
C ALA A 120 21.33 -0.38 1.00
N LEU A 121 22.29 -0.32 1.91
CA LEU A 121 22.31 0.67 2.99
C LEU A 121 23.16 1.83 2.53
N VAL A 122 22.63 3.04 2.58
CA VAL A 122 23.30 4.24 2.12
C VAL A 122 23.24 5.31 3.19
N ALA A 123 24.38 5.85 3.53
CA ALA A 123 24.50 6.98 4.46
C ALA A 123 25.47 8.03 3.95
N ARG A 124 25.20 9.29 4.30
CA ARG A 124 26.10 10.42 4.08
C ARG A 124 26.52 11.07 5.40
N GLY A 125 27.57 11.85 5.34
CA GLY A 125 28.06 12.60 6.50
C GLY A 125 28.97 11.81 7.43
N THR A 126 29.27 12.40 8.59
CA THR A 126 30.41 11.96 9.39
C THR A 126 30.15 10.78 10.30
N THR A 127 28.93 10.55 10.73
CA THR A 127 28.64 9.55 11.77
C THR A 127 28.16 8.22 11.20
N LYS A 128 27.02 8.19 10.51
CA LYS A 128 26.42 6.93 10.03
C LYS A 128 27.22 6.34 8.87
N ALA A 129 27.70 7.18 7.92
CA ALA A 129 28.54 6.70 6.83
C ALA A 129 29.83 6.05 7.36
N LYS A 130 30.51 6.67 8.34
CA LYS A 130 31.72 6.09 8.97
C LYS A 130 31.41 4.76 9.68
N ARG A 131 30.26 4.64 10.33
CA ARG A 131 29.85 3.42 11.00
C ARG A 131 29.54 2.30 10.00
N LEU A 132 28.87 2.61 8.89
CA LEU A 132 28.66 1.64 7.80
C LEU A 132 29.98 1.17 7.20
N ALA A 133 30.95 2.07 7.04
CA ALA A 133 32.28 1.76 6.51
C ALA A 133 33.13 0.82 7.41
N GLU A 134 32.70 0.56 8.66
CA GLU A 134 33.33 -0.42 9.55
C GLU A 134 32.99 -1.86 9.17
N LEU A 135 31.87 -2.07 8.44
CA LEU A 135 31.44 -3.38 7.96
C LEU A 135 32.43 -3.95 6.93
N LYS A 136 32.52 -5.27 6.87
CA LYS A 136 33.37 -6.01 5.94
C LYS A 136 32.54 -7.01 5.15
N VAL A 137 32.98 -7.33 3.95
CA VAL A 137 32.38 -8.40 3.15
C VAL A 137 32.34 -9.68 3.98
N GLY A 138 31.17 -10.31 4.04
CA GLY A 138 30.90 -11.51 4.82
C GLY A 138 30.38 -11.26 6.24
N ASP A 139 30.40 -10.01 6.74
CA ASP A 139 29.75 -9.70 8.01
C ASP A 139 28.25 -9.97 7.94
N LYS A 140 27.70 -10.42 9.07
CA LYS A 140 26.27 -10.61 9.24
C LYS A 140 25.66 -9.39 9.91
N VAL A 141 24.54 -8.93 9.36
CA VAL A 141 23.72 -7.85 9.92
C VAL A 141 22.27 -8.28 9.97
N GLN A 142 21.46 -7.64 10.81
CA GLN A 142 20.02 -7.87 10.85
C GLN A 142 19.30 -6.53 10.63
N LEU A 143 18.23 -6.57 9.85
CA LEU A 143 17.32 -5.45 9.69
C LEU A 143 15.97 -5.81 10.29
N ASN A 144 15.41 -4.89 11.04
CA ASN A 144 14.05 -4.94 11.53
C ASN A 144 13.26 -3.78 10.96
N TYR A 145 12.13 -4.07 10.34
CA TYR A 145 11.15 -3.10 9.86
C TYR A 145 9.87 -3.28 10.66
N SER A 146 9.65 -2.39 11.60
CA SER A 146 8.45 -2.42 12.43
C SER A 146 7.57 -1.22 12.14
N PHE A 147 6.26 -1.43 12.25
CA PHE A 147 5.26 -0.39 12.09
C PHE A 147 4.30 -0.44 13.28
N LEU A 148 4.37 0.54 14.14
CA LEU A 148 3.39 0.69 15.21
C LEU A 148 2.08 1.22 14.62
N VAL A 149 1.01 0.45 14.74
CA VAL A 149 -0.36 0.89 14.42
C VAL A 149 -0.84 1.76 15.57
N THR A 150 -0.86 3.07 15.35
CA THR A 150 -0.96 4.07 16.44
C THR A 150 -2.27 3.95 17.23
N GLY A 151 -3.41 3.80 16.54
CA GLY A 151 -4.71 3.72 17.21
C GLY A 151 -4.96 2.43 17.99
N LYS A 152 -4.20 1.38 17.73
CA LYS A 152 -4.32 0.07 18.40
C LYS A 152 -3.12 -0.28 19.28
N ASN A 153 -2.05 0.48 19.19
CA ASN A 153 -0.79 0.25 19.91
C ASN A 153 -0.25 -1.18 19.73
N VAL A 154 -0.27 -1.66 18.49
CA VAL A 154 0.23 -2.99 18.09
C VAL A 154 1.24 -2.86 16.97
N THR A 155 2.16 -3.81 16.89
CA THR A 155 3.18 -3.89 15.83
C THR A 155 3.00 -5.22 15.09
N PRO A 156 2.11 -5.27 14.07
CA PRO A 156 1.80 -6.51 13.37
C PRO A 156 2.90 -6.91 12.39
N GLU A 157 2.97 -8.20 12.09
CA GLU A 157 3.72 -8.70 10.95
C GLU A 157 2.92 -8.44 9.67
N LEU A 158 3.26 -7.38 8.95
CA LEU A 158 2.60 -7.00 7.71
C LEU A 158 3.23 -7.73 6.53
N GLU A 159 2.40 -8.38 5.75
CA GLU A 159 2.78 -8.97 4.47
C GLU A 159 2.70 -7.95 3.34
N GLN A 160 1.68 -7.09 3.38
CA GLN A 160 1.46 -6.03 2.41
C GLN A 160 1.14 -4.71 3.10
N ALA A 161 1.55 -3.61 2.49
CA ALA A 161 1.19 -2.28 2.93
C ALA A 161 1.11 -1.28 1.77
N ILE A 162 0.18 -0.34 1.87
CA ILE A 162 0.02 0.77 0.93
C ILE A 162 -0.32 2.05 1.70
N CYS A 163 0.28 3.18 1.27
CA CYS A 163 0.04 4.49 1.86
C CYS A 163 -1.07 5.25 1.16
N GLY A 164 -1.97 5.86 1.95
CA GLY A 164 -2.88 6.92 1.53
C GLY A 164 -2.41 8.30 1.98
N ASN A 165 -3.20 9.33 1.69
CA ASN A 165 -2.87 10.70 2.08
C ASN A 165 -3.33 11.06 3.50
N ALA A 166 -4.45 10.49 3.97
CA ALA A 166 -4.99 10.78 5.29
C ALA A 166 -5.87 9.65 5.84
N LEU A 167 -5.84 9.46 7.15
CA LEU A 167 -6.84 8.69 7.87
C LEU A 167 -8.05 9.60 8.10
N VAL A 168 -9.15 9.33 7.43
CA VAL A 168 -10.34 10.21 7.42
C VAL A 168 -11.47 9.72 8.34
N MET A 169 -11.43 8.45 8.75
CA MET A 169 -12.34 7.90 9.76
C MET A 169 -11.59 6.92 10.68
N ARG A 170 -11.86 6.99 11.98
CA ARG A 170 -11.33 6.07 12.99
C ARG A 170 -12.42 5.69 13.98
N ASN A 171 -12.60 4.39 14.22
CA ASN A 171 -13.61 3.85 15.12
C ASN A 171 -15.04 4.34 14.79
N GLY A 172 -15.35 4.52 13.51
CA GLY A 172 -16.62 5.03 13.04
C GLY A 172 -16.79 6.54 13.10
N GLU A 173 -15.82 7.30 13.64
CA GLU A 173 -15.89 8.75 13.76
C GLU A 173 -14.97 9.45 12.75
N LEU A 174 -15.41 10.59 12.22
CA LEU A 174 -14.60 11.40 11.33
C LEU A 174 -13.39 11.96 12.08
N THR A 175 -12.23 11.93 11.44
CA THR A 175 -11.03 12.55 11.99
C THR A 175 -10.99 14.05 11.67
N GLU A 176 -10.06 14.79 12.27
CA GLU A 176 -9.81 16.20 11.99
C GLU A 176 -9.46 16.49 10.53
N HIS A 177 -8.90 15.51 9.80
CA HIS A 177 -8.52 15.67 8.39
C HIS A 177 -9.71 15.92 7.45
N ASN A 178 -10.93 15.53 7.83
CA ASN A 178 -12.11 15.81 7.02
C ASN A 178 -12.47 17.28 6.94
N SER A 179 -12.29 18.02 8.02
CA SER A 179 -12.72 19.42 8.14
C SER A 179 -11.60 20.44 7.95
N ASN A 180 -10.36 20.06 8.28
CA ASN A 180 -9.24 20.98 8.35
C ASN A 180 -8.39 21.03 7.08
N GLU A 181 -8.55 20.05 6.20
CA GLU A 181 -7.82 19.97 4.94
C GLU A 181 -8.75 20.28 3.77
N GLU A 182 -8.45 21.36 3.03
CA GLU A 182 -9.24 21.81 1.88
C GLU A 182 -9.43 20.66 0.86
N TYR A 183 -8.37 19.92 0.55
CA TYR A 183 -8.42 18.79 -0.38
C TYR A 183 -9.45 17.73 0.03
N ASN A 184 -9.57 17.43 1.31
CA ASN A 184 -10.48 16.40 1.82
C ASN A 184 -11.93 16.89 1.86
N SER A 185 -12.17 18.20 2.03
CA SER A 185 -13.51 18.80 2.00
C SER A 185 -14.07 19.03 0.59
N MET A 186 -13.21 19.10 -0.42
CA MET A 186 -13.61 19.32 -1.81
C MET A 186 -14.31 18.09 -2.41
N ILE A 187 -15.16 18.35 -3.40
CA ILE A 187 -15.92 17.30 -4.11
C ILE A 187 -15.11 16.78 -5.29
N TYR A 188 -14.60 15.57 -5.16
CA TYR A 188 -13.82 14.84 -6.18
C TYR A 188 -14.37 13.44 -6.42
N SER A 189 -13.90 12.75 -7.46
CA SER A 189 -13.86 11.29 -7.46
C SER A 189 -12.91 10.85 -6.36
N ARG A 190 -13.22 9.76 -5.65
CA ARG A 190 -12.46 9.35 -4.47
C ARG A 190 -12.10 7.88 -4.54
N THR A 191 -10.93 7.56 -3.98
CA THR A 191 -10.51 6.20 -3.66
C THR A 191 -10.27 6.11 -2.16
N GLY A 192 -10.90 5.14 -1.51
CA GLY A 192 -10.73 4.87 -0.09
C GLY A 192 -10.53 3.40 0.21
N TYR A 193 -9.68 3.11 1.18
CA TYR A 193 -9.52 1.78 1.75
C TYR A 193 -9.85 1.83 3.22
N GLY A 194 -10.67 0.86 3.66
CA GLY A 194 -11.13 0.80 5.05
C GLY A 194 -11.12 -0.59 5.62
N CYS A 195 -11.34 -0.69 6.93
CA CYS A 195 -11.55 -1.95 7.62
C CYS A 195 -12.72 -1.87 8.59
N ASP A 196 -13.27 -3.04 8.95
CA ASP A 196 -14.24 -3.15 10.05
C ASP A 196 -13.55 -3.04 11.43
N ALA A 197 -14.36 -3.01 12.50
CA ALA A 197 -13.86 -2.90 13.87
C ALA A 197 -12.97 -4.09 14.28
N ASP A 198 -13.25 -5.28 13.73
CA ASP A 198 -12.54 -6.51 14.03
C ASP A 198 -11.29 -6.72 13.15
N ASN A 199 -11.02 -5.80 12.22
CA ASN A 199 -9.90 -5.87 11.29
C ASN A 199 -9.91 -7.12 10.38
N ARG A 200 -11.09 -7.62 10.01
CA ARG A 200 -11.27 -8.84 9.22
C ARG A 200 -11.79 -8.59 7.80
N LYS A 201 -12.28 -7.38 7.53
CA LYS A 201 -12.78 -7.00 6.21
C LYS A 201 -12.00 -5.83 5.67
N LEU A 202 -11.63 -5.93 4.40
CA LEU A 202 -11.10 -4.82 3.62
C LEU A 202 -12.24 -4.22 2.81
N TYR A 203 -12.46 -2.93 2.96
CA TYR A 203 -13.37 -2.14 2.12
C TYR A 203 -12.56 -1.38 1.10
N ILE A 204 -12.91 -1.52 -0.16
CA ILE A 204 -12.34 -0.78 -1.27
C ILE A 204 -13.47 0.01 -1.90
N ILE A 205 -13.36 1.33 -1.86
CA ILE A 205 -14.42 2.23 -2.31
C ILE A 205 -13.84 3.16 -3.36
N VAL A 206 -14.45 3.16 -4.54
CA VAL A 206 -14.18 4.16 -5.58
C VAL A 206 -15.49 4.87 -5.89
N ILE A 207 -15.48 6.20 -5.88
CA ILE A 207 -16.63 7.06 -6.14
C ILE A 207 -16.29 7.94 -7.35
N ASP A 208 -17.12 7.85 -8.38
CA ASP A 208 -16.94 8.60 -9.60
C ASP A 208 -17.34 10.08 -9.46
N LYS A 209 -16.72 10.95 -10.26
CA LYS A 209 -17.21 12.30 -10.52
C LYS A 209 -17.36 12.49 -12.02
N SER A 210 -18.54 12.20 -12.53
CA SER A 210 -18.85 12.30 -13.96
C SER A 210 -20.35 12.47 -14.19
N THR A 211 -20.72 13.18 -15.26
CA THR A 211 -22.10 13.23 -15.75
C THR A 211 -22.52 11.96 -16.49
N ASP A 212 -21.53 11.18 -16.95
CA ASP A 212 -21.69 9.98 -17.75
C ASP A 212 -21.11 8.74 -17.06
N ALA A 213 -21.17 8.71 -15.71
CA ALA A 213 -20.70 7.57 -14.93
C ALA A 213 -21.40 6.26 -15.34
N VAL A 214 -20.68 5.14 -15.27
CA VAL A 214 -21.15 3.80 -15.70
C VAL A 214 -22.52 3.44 -15.11
N TYR A 215 -22.76 3.87 -13.87
CA TYR A 215 -24.01 3.59 -13.14
C TYR A 215 -24.92 4.83 -12.99
N GLY A 216 -24.76 5.82 -13.85
CA GLY A 216 -25.53 7.06 -13.85
C GLY A 216 -24.70 8.29 -13.49
N LYS A 217 -25.38 9.39 -13.20
CA LYS A 217 -24.69 10.65 -12.86
C LYS A 217 -24.11 10.57 -11.44
N SER A 218 -22.84 10.94 -11.32
CA SER A 218 -22.18 11.08 -10.03
C SER A 218 -21.50 12.45 -9.92
N ARG A 219 -21.80 13.18 -8.86
CA ARG A 219 -21.16 14.47 -8.59
C ARG A 219 -19.80 14.35 -7.91
N GLY A 220 -19.37 13.15 -7.54
CA GLY A 220 -18.27 12.95 -6.62
C GLY A 220 -18.68 13.16 -5.16
N CYS A 221 -17.72 13.16 -4.27
CA CYS A 221 -17.95 13.35 -2.85
C CYS A 221 -16.75 14.00 -2.13
N SER A 222 -17.01 14.53 -0.93
CA SER A 222 -15.97 14.82 0.07
C SER A 222 -15.51 13.51 0.73
N THR A 223 -14.42 13.56 1.50
CA THR A 223 -14.02 12.41 2.32
C THR A 223 -15.03 12.10 3.43
N ALA A 224 -15.73 13.12 3.94
CA ALA A 224 -16.80 12.92 4.91
C ALA A 224 -17.98 12.13 4.31
N ASP A 225 -18.42 12.49 3.09
CA ASP A 225 -19.46 11.73 2.36
C ASP A 225 -19.02 10.28 2.11
N MET A 226 -17.76 10.07 1.71
CA MET A 226 -17.18 8.73 1.53
C MET A 226 -17.21 7.91 2.83
N CYS A 227 -16.90 8.54 3.97
CA CYS A 227 -16.98 7.89 5.28
C CYS A 227 -18.41 7.50 5.66
N GLU A 228 -19.41 8.33 5.36
CA GLU A 228 -20.82 7.98 5.58
C GLU A 228 -21.24 6.75 4.77
N ILE A 229 -20.84 6.69 3.50
CA ILE A 229 -21.06 5.52 2.64
C ILE A 229 -20.37 4.29 3.24
N ALA A 230 -19.09 4.41 3.61
CA ALA A 230 -18.32 3.32 4.19
C ALA A 230 -18.94 2.79 5.49
N ARG A 231 -19.37 3.69 6.37
CA ARG A 231 -20.02 3.37 7.65
C ARG A 231 -21.32 2.58 7.44
N HIS A 232 -22.10 2.91 6.41
CA HIS A 232 -23.30 2.17 6.04
C HIS A 232 -23.01 0.69 5.75
N PHE A 233 -21.83 0.38 5.23
CA PHE A 233 -21.38 -1.01 4.97
C PHE A 233 -20.65 -1.65 6.16
N GLY A 234 -20.56 -0.97 7.30
CA GLY A 234 -19.90 -1.49 8.51
C GLY A 234 -18.40 -1.21 8.60
N CYS A 235 -17.88 -0.29 7.77
CA CYS A 235 -16.51 0.16 7.87
C CYS A 235 -16.31 0.99 9.15
N SER A 236 -15.22 0.75 9.87
CA SER A 236 -14.86 1.43 11.11
C SER A 236 -13.73 2.43 10.92
N ASN A 237 -12.72 2.07 10.14
CA ASN A 237 -11.59 2.94 9.84
C ASN A 237 -11.48 3.12 8.32
N MET A 238 -11.17 4.34 7.87
CA MET A 238 -11.04 4.67 6.45
C MET A 238 -9.86 5.60 6.21
N ALA A 239 -9.02 5.23 5.26
CA ALA A 239 -7.98 6.10 4.70
C ALA A 239 -8.39 6.56 3.31
N ASN A 240 -8.21 7.87 3.04
CA ASN A 240 -8.36 8.45 1.71
C ASN A 240 -7.06 8.29 0.94
N PHE A 241 -7.18 7.95 -0.33
CA PHE A 241 -6.07 7.83 -1.27
C PHE A 241 -6.14 8.95 -2.30
N ASP A 242 -5.32 8.86 -3.35
CA ASP A 242 -5.35 9.85 -4.41
C ASP A 242 -6.73 9.89 -5.09
N ALA A 243 -7.10 11.05 -5.57
CA ALA A 243 -8.43 11.37 -6.06
C ALA A 243 -8.38 11.89 -7.51
N GLY A 244 -9.50 12.30 -8.04
CA GLY A 244 -9.57 12.85 -9.39
C GLY A 244 -9.24 11.79 -10.44
N GLY A 245 -8.33 12.09 -11.35
CA GLY A 245 -7.91 11.18 -12.44
C GLY A 245 -7.22 9.91 -11.97
N SER A 246 -6.79 9.82 -10.70
CA SER A 246 -6.15 8.63 -10.13
C SER A 246 -7.16 7.67 -9.47
N ALA A 247 -8.45 8.01 -9.42
CA ALA A 247 -9.47 7.15 -8.85
C ALA A 247 -9.94 6.11 -9.88
N GLU A 248 -9.32 4.95 -9.87
CA GLU A 248 -9.54 3.87 -10.82
C GLU A 248 -9.81 2.55 -10.12
N MET A 249 -10.74 1.76 -10.66
CA MET A 249 -11.02 0.40 -10.24
C MET A 249 -11.04 -0.53 -11.45
N MET A 250 -10.25 -1.59 -11.37
CA MET A 250 -10.18 -2.61 -12.43
C MET A 250 -10.75 -3.94 -11.93
N TYR A 251 -11.42 -4.63 -12.84
CA TYR A 251 -11.84 -6.01 -12.65
C TYR A 251 -11.62 -6.77 -13.96
N ASP A 252 -10.99 -7.93 -13.88
CA ASP A 252 -10.68 -8.78 -15.02
C ASP A 252 -10.03 -8.00 -16.20
N GLY A 253 -9.02 -7.19 -15.87
CA GLY A 253 -8.27 -6.39 -16.85
C GLY A 253 -9.01 -5.21 -17.48
N LYS A 254 -10.21 -4.88 -16.98
CA LYS A 254 -11.02 -3.76 -17.48
C LYS A 254 -11.30 -2.76 -16.37
N ILE A 255 -11.23 -1.47 -16.70
CA ILE A 255 -11.68 -0.40 -15.81
C ILE A 255 -13.21 -0.48 -15.72
N ILE A 256 -13.73 -0.55 -14.51
CA ILE A 256 -15.16 -0.73 -14.21
C ILE A 256 -15.83 0.51 -13.64
N ASN A 257 -15.08 1.57 -13.40
CA ASN A 257 -15.60 2.89 -13.03
C ASN A 257 -15.42 3.90 -14.16
N THR A 258 -15.97 5.09 -14.01
CA THR A 258 -15.77 6.18 -14.98
C THR A 258 -14.65 7.07 -14.47
N THR A 259 -13.53 7.04 -15.16
CA THR A 259 -12.39 7.90 -14.84
C THR A 259 -12.72 9.37 -15.10
N THR A 260 -12.18 10.27 -14.30
CA THR A 260 -12.39 11.72 -14.48
C THR A 260 -11.72 12.24 -15.76
N GLU A 261 -10.68 11.58 -16.23
CA GLU A 261 -9.94 11.89 -17.44
C GLU A 261 -10.32 10.90 -18.56
N ALA A 262 -10.30 11.36 -19.81
CA ALA A 262 -10.64 10.51 -20.95
C ALA A 262 -9.69 9.33 -21.16
N THR A 263 -8.44 9.47 -20.70
CA THR A 263 -7.43 8.41 -20.69
C THR A 263 -7.06 8.14 -19.23
N PRO A 264 -7.02 6.87 -18.80
CA PRO A 264 -6.54 6.51 -17.48
C PRO A 264 -5.16 7.10 -17.19
N ARG A 265 -4.95 7.58 -15.98
CA ARG A 265 -3.70 8.18 -15.55
C ARG A 265 -2.75 7.11 -15.06
N ASP A 266 -1.46 7.27 -15.36
CA ASP A 266 -0.42 6.47 -14.70
C ASP A 266 -0.38 6.78 -13.20
N VAL A 267 -0.50 5.76 -12.38
CA VAL A 267 -0.43 5.85 -10.91
C VAL A 267 0.82 5.14 -10.39
N ALA A 268 1.38 5.64 -9.29
CA ALA A 268 2.64 5.11 -8.75
C ALA A 268 2.50 3.70 -8.14
N ASN A 269 1.33 3.38 -7.62
CA ASN A 269 1.02 2.09 -7.00
C ASN A 269 -0.49 1.83 -7.02
N GLY A 270 -0.87 0.61 -6.68
CA GLY A 270 -2.25 0.18 -6.52
C GLY A 270 -2.35 -1.09 -5.68
N LEU A 271 -3.53 -1.38 -5.18
CA LEU A 271 -3.81 -2.64 -4.50
C LEU A 271 -4.41 -3.62 -5.51
N MET A 272 -3.77 -4.79 -5.65
CA MET A 272 -4.27 -5.88 -6.47
C MET A 272 -4.75 -7.03 -5.58
N ILE A 273 -5.91 -7.59 -5.90
CA ILE A 273 -6.46 -8.75 -5.21
C ILE A 273 -6.52 -9.90 -6.20
N PHE A 274 -5.88 -10.99 -5.84
CA PHE A 274 -5.89 -12.23 -6.62
C PHE A 274 -6.61 -13.31 -5.82
N SER A 275 -7.52 -14.05 -6.47
CA SER A 275 -8.04 -15.29 -5.93
C SER A 275 -7.12 -16.44 -6.38
N THR A 276 -6.52 -17.13 -5.42
CA THR A 276 -5.60 -18.27 -5.68
C THR A 276 -6.28 -19.64 -5.57
N GLY A 277 -7.56 -19.68 -5.33
CA GLY A 277 -8.33 -20.92 -5.17
C GLY A 277 -9.76 -20.80 -5.67
N MET A 278 -10.44 -21.92 -5.78
CA MET A 278 -11.90 -21.93 -6.00
C MET A 278 -12.55 -21.23 -4.81
N SER A 279 -13.29 -20.15 -5.08
CA SER A 279 -14.13 -19.53 -4.06
C SER A 279 -15.17 -20.53 -3.55
N ALA A 280 -15.76 -20.30 -2.38
CA ALA A 280 -16.91 -21.09 -1.94
C ALA A 280 -18.05 -21.09 -2.99
N ILE A 281 -18.09 -20.05 -3.84
CA ILE A 281 -18.96 -19.94 -5.00
C ILE A 281 -18.57 -20.96 -6.08
N ASP A 282 -17.28 -21.12 -6.39
CA ASP A 282 -16.78 -22.11 -7.38
C ASP A 282 -17.01 -23.55 -6.90
N THR A 283 -16.92 -23.79 -5.59
CA THR A 283 -17.21 -25.11 -5.00
C THR A 283 -18.71 -25.42 -5.08
N ALA A 284 -19.57 -24.44 -4.83
CA ALA A 284 -21.00 -24.57 -5.04
C ALA A 284 -21.38 -24.73 -6.53
N ILE A 285 -20.52 -24.24 -7.45
CA ILE A 285 -20.66 -24.37 -8.91
C ILE A 285 -20.41 -25.83 -9.37
N SER A 286 -19.46 -26.52 -8.75
CA SER A 286 -19.08 -27.87 -9.20
C SER A 286 -20.10 -28.97 -8.84
N ASP A 287 -20.96 -28.72 -7.85
CA ASP A 287 -21.88 -29.74 -7.33
C ASP A 287 -23.31 -29.69 -7.91
N SER A 288 -23.67 -28.67 -8.72
CA SER A 288 -24.98 -28.59 -9.34
C SER A 288 -24.91 -28.74 -10.87
N ASN A 289 -25.16 -29.94 -11.35
CA ASN A 289 -25.45 -30.22 -12.78
C ASN A 289 -26.88 -29.76 -13.22
N ASP A 290 -27.55 -28.96 -12.41
CA ASP A 290 -28.87 -28.43 -12.71
C ASP A 290 -28.77 -27.06 -13.38
N THR A 291 -28.78 -27.08 -14.72
CA THR A 291 -28.66 -25.88 -15.57
C THR A 291 -29.85 -24.95 -15.50
N ASP A 292 -30.96 -25.40 -14.90
CA ASP A 292 -32.24 -24.66 -14.87
C ASP A 292 -32.47 -23.94 -13.53
N ARG A 293 -31.69 -24.24 -12.52
CA ARG A 293 -31.86 -23.64 -11.18
C ARG A 293 -31.36 -22.18 -11.21
N VAL A 294 -32.22 -21.27 -10.81
CA VAL A 294 -31.88 -19.86 -10.56
C VAL A 294 -31.55 -19.68 -9.09
N GLU A 295 -30.37 -19.14 -8.83
CA GLU A 295 -29.88 -18.84 -7.48
C GLU A 295 -29.63 -17.34 -7.36
N TRP A 296 -29.84 -16.79 -6.16
CA TRP A 296 -29.68 -15.39 -5.86
C TRP A 296 -28.68 -15.18 -4.73
N TYR A 297 -27.75 -14.29 -4.91
CA TYR A 297 -26.75 -13.95 -3.90
C TYR A 297 -26.70 -12.44 -3.67
N SER A 298 -26.57 -12.01 -2.42
CA SER A 298 -26.16 -10.64 -2.12
C SER A 298 -24.66 -10.46 -2.40
N VAL A 299 -24.20 -9.22 -2.55
CA VAL A 299 -22.79 -8.92 -2.84
C VAL A 299 -21.82 -9.36 -1.75
N ASP A 300 -22.31 -9.67 -0.54
CA ASP A 300 -21.54 -10.26 0.56
C ASP A 300 -21.50 -11.81 0.49
N GLY A 301 -22.00 -12.40 -0.60
CA GLY A 301 -21.99 -13.85 -0.83
C GLY A 301 -23.10 -14.64 -0.15
N ARG A 302 -24.05 -13.98 0.53
CA ARG A 302 -25.20 -14.67 1.16
C ARG A 302 -26.18 -15.17 0.10
N ASN A 303 -26.50 -16.45 0.14
CA ASN A 303 -27.54 -17.06 -0.73
C ASN A 303 -28.94 -16.69 -0.25
N HIS A 304 -29.81 -16.42 -1.18
CA HIS A 304 -31.25 -16.17 -0.98
C HIS A 304 -32.06 -17.30 -1.61
N GLU A 305 -33.00 -17.86 -0.88
CA GLU A 305 -33.85 -18.99 -1.35
C GLU A 305 -34.73 -18.59 -2.54
N ALA A 306 -34.99 -17.30 -2.73
CA ALA A 306 -35.79 -16.76 -3.82
C ALA A 306 -35.24 -15.38 -4.25
N GLN A 307 -35.83 -14.82 -5.33
CA GLN A 307 -35.50 -13.47 -5.76
C GLN A 307 -35.73 -12.48 -4.60
N PRO A 308 -34.68 -11.73 -4.20
CA PRO A 308 -34.81 -10.72 -3.16
C PRO A 308 -35.82 -9.63 -3.54
N SER A 309 -36.60 -9.18 -2.57
CA SER A 309 -37.56 -8.06 -2.75
C SER A 309 -37.01 -6.72 -2.20
N ALA A 310 -35.99 -6.76 -1.38
CA ALA A 310 -35.36 -5.56 -0.86
C ALA A 310 -34.54 -4.84 -1.95
N ALA A 311 -34.57 -3.50 -1.93
CA ALA A 311 -33.72 -2.71 -2.81
C ALA A 311 -32.25 -3.02 -2.55
N GLY A 312 -31.48 -3.26 -3.62
CA GLY A 312 -30.08 -3.62 -3.48
C GLY A 312 -29.49 -4.18 -4.76
N ILE A 313 -28.20 -4.54 -4.65
CA ILE A 313 -27.46 -5.20 -5.72
C ILE A 313 -27.38 -6.69 -5.39
N TYR A 314 -27.74 -7.51 -6.34
CA TYR A 314 -27.74 -8.97 -6.22
C TYR A 314 -27.07 -9.61 -7.43
N ILE A 315 -26.58 -10.81 -7.23
CA ILE A 315 -26.05 -11.66 -8.30
C ILE A 315 -27.10 -12.75 -8.55
N ARG A 316 -27.70 -12.75 -9.74
CA ARG A 316 -28.54 -13.84 -10.22
C ARG A 316 -27.66 -14.82 -10.99
N ARG A 317 -27.78 -16.08 -10.65
CA ARG A 317 -27.05 -17.16 -11.29
C ARG A 317 -28.00 -18.19 -11.89
N GLN A 318 -27.68 -18.67 -13.10
CA GLN A 318 -28.37 -19.77 -13.73
C GLN A 318 -27.37 -20.64 -14.51
N GLY A 319 -27.18 -21.88 -14.07
CA GLY A 319 -26.13 -22.75 -14.60
C GLY A 319 -24.73 -22.11 -14.44
N THR A 320 -23.97 -21.99 -15.53
CA THR A 320 -22.65 -21.37 -15.56
C THR A 320 -22.68 -19.86 -15.78
N SER A 321 -23.85 -19.25 -15.94
CA SER A 321 -24.04 -17.83 -16.22
C SER A 321 -24.36 -17.07 -14.95
N SER A 322 -23.72 -15.94 -14.73
CA SER A 322 -24.02 -15.04 -13.61
C SER A 322 -24.25 -13.63 -14.13
N GLU A 323 -25.24 -12.95 -13.60
CA GLU A 323 -25.55 -11.58 -13.92
C GLU A 323 -25.80 -10.74 -12.66
N LYS A 324 -25.41 -9.47 -12.71
CA LYS A 324 -25.68 -8.52 -11.65
C LYS A 324 -27.04 -7.87 -11.86
N ILE A 325 -27.91 -7.99 -10.87
CA ILE A 325 -29.26 -7.43 -10.89
C ILE A 325 -29.37 -6.32 -9.87
N PHE A 326 -29.89 -5.18 -10.28
CA PHE A 326 -30.28 -4.11 -9.38
C PHE A 326 -31.79 -4.20 -9.13
N ILE A 327 -32.19 -4.36 -7.87
CA ILE A 327 -33.58 -4.32 -7.43
C ILE A 327 -33.79 -2.96 -6.79
N GLY A 328 -34.60 -2.11 -7.42
CA GLY A 328 -35.02 -0.81 -6.91
C GLY A 328 -36.42 -0.89 -6.27
N ASN A 329 -36.74 0.11 -5.46
CA ASN A 329 -38.15 0.31 -5.02
C ASN A 329 -38.94 0.92 -6.14
#